data_f2d5aa7aa6b113251da6bd1e4566410a
#
_entry.id   f2d5aa7aa6b113251da6bd1e4566410a
#
_cell.length_a   1.000
_cell.length_b   1.000
_cell.length_c   1.000
_cell.angle_alpha   90.00
_cell.angle_beta   90.00
_cell.angle_gamma   90.00
#
_symmetry.space_group_name_H-M   'P 1'
#
loop_
_entity.id
_entity.type
_entity.pdbx_description
1 polymer ?
#
loop_
_entity_poly.entity_id
_entity_poly.type
_entity_poly.pdbx_seq_one_letter_code
_entity_poly.pdbx_strand_id
1 'polypeptide(L)'
;MSRANSIAFQFLNMIVPPNTNLKMKPNKSDLHVVDLLRESVATGNPCLDLSYERLGNTGVLFLARMKDLSHLTQLNLSWNELTSKGIEVLAQCGSLAGLNTLILDANEIGDEGMHAIAESKTLSCLKTLSLTKNQIGDSGALALIKSANLSQLSTLDLELNQVGKERLTKFPDGTAIASLSRLNLRRNQIGDDTILDWLQTGAFAPIKHLNLGWN
;
A
#
# COMPACT_ATOMS: atom_id res chain seq x y z
N MET A 1 -11.61 -9.97 34.74
CA MET A 1 -11.34 -9.18 33.50
C MET A 1 -10.47 -8.01 33.89
N SER A 2 -9.26 -7.90 33.39
CA SER A 2 -8.34 -6.81 33.77
C SER A 2 -8.83 -5.46 33.22
N ARG A 3 -8.46 -4.34 33.89
CA ARG A 3 -8.79 -2.98 33.44
C ARG A 3 -8.38 -2.72 31.98
N ALA A 4 -7.30 -3.35 31.50
CA ALA A 4 -6.84 -3.28 30.12
C ALA A 4 -7.87 -3.82 29.11
N ASN A 5 -8.52 -4.98 29.39
CA ASN A 5 -9.57 -5.54 28.55
C ASN A 5 -10.82 -4.64 28.46
N SER A 6 -11.15 -3.92 29.54
CA SER A 6 -12.30 -2.99 29.57
C SER A 6 -12.06 -1.76 28.69
N ILE A 7 -10.83 -1.25 28.67
CA ILE A 7 -10.46 -0.06 27.88
C ILE A 7 -10.33 -0.39 26.40
N ALA A 8 -9.73 -1.53 26.03
CA ALA A 8 -9.71 -2.01 24.64
C ALA A 8 -11.12 -2.24 24.10
N PHE A 9 -12.02 -2.80 24.92
CA PHE A 9 -13.43 -3.01 24.57
C PHE A 9 -14.20 -1.68 24.45
N GLN A 10 -13.89 -0.69 25.28
CA GLN A 10 -14.47 0.66 25.17
C GLN A 10 -13.97 1.36 23.90
N PHE A 11 -12.68 1.23 23.54
CA PHE A 11 -12.14 1.78 22.29
C PHE A 11 -12.73 1.11 21.05
N LEU A 12 -12.86 -0.22 21.04
CA LEU A 12 -13.57 -0.94 19.98
C LEU A 12 -15.02 -0.45 19.82
N ASN A 13 -15.73 -0.25 20.93
CA ASN A 13 -17.11 0.22 20.91
C ASN A 13 -17.28 1.71 20.55
N MET A 14 -16.27 2.55 20.76
CA MET A 14 -16.28 3.95 20.28
C MET A 14 -16.08 4.06 18.76
N ILE A 15 -15.43 3.07 18.15
CA ILE A 15 -15.04 3.07 16.72
C ILE A 15 -16.00 2.22 15.89
N VAL A 16 -16.63 1.21 16.48
CA VAL A 16 -17.63 0.37 15.81
C VAL A 16 -19.02 0.94 16.07
N PRO A 17 -19.80 1.36 15.07
CA PRO A 17 -21.16 1.82 15.28
C PRO A 17 -22.01 0.72 15.95
N PRO A 18 -22.96 1.06 16.84
CA PRO A 18 -23.73 0.10 17.63
C PRO A 18 -24.60 -0.89 16.83
N ASN A 19 -24.68 -0.72 15.51
CA ASN A 19 -25.50 -1.54 14.61
C ASN A 19 -24.70 -2.56 13.77
N THR A 20 -23.40 -2.73 13.97
CA THR A 20 -22.68 -3.84 13.34
C THR A 20 -22.73 -5.06 14.26
N ASN A 21 -23.35 -6.13 13.81
CA ASN A 21 -23.44 -7.44 14.49
C ASN A 21 -22.06 -8.14 14.66
N LEU A 22 -20.97 -7.41 14.69
CA LEU A 22 -19.63 -7.87 14.97
C LEU A 22 -19.44 -8.01 16.49
N LYS A 23 -20.05 -9.06 17.06
CA LYS A 23 -19.66 -9.58 18.39
C LYS A 23 -18.29 -10.28 18.28
N MET A 24 -17.27 -9.60 17.80
CA MET A 24 -15.91 -10.11 17.82
C MET A 24 -15.33 -9.83 19.22
N LYS A 25 -15.05 -10.88 19.97
CA LYS A 25 -14.14 -10.76 21.12
C LYS A 25 -12.75 -10.52 20.53
N PRO A 26 -12.07 -9.42 20.93
CA PRO A 26 -10.71 -9.15 20.42
C PRO A 26 -9.80 -10.33 20.76
N ASN A 27 -9.06 -10.81 19.77
CA ASN A 27 -8.04 -11.81 19.98
C ASN A 27 -6.75 -11.14 20.53
N LYS A 28 -5.71 -11.93 20.82
CA LYS A 28 -4.44 -11.38 21.34
C LYS A 28 -3.75 -10.44 20.34
N SER A 29 -3.86 -10.70 19.04
CA SER A 29 -3.29 -9.86 17.98
C SER A 29 -4.00 -8.50 17.91
N ASP A 30 -5.33 -8.47 18.00
CA ASP A 30 -6.09 -7.22 17.98
C ASP A 30 -5.70 -6.28 19.15
N LEU A 31 -5.41 -6.85 20.33
CA LEU A 31 -4.95 -6.08 21.49
C LEU A 31 -3.55 -5.51 21.28
N HIS A 32 -2.65 -6.27 20.66
CA HIS A 32 -1.30 -5.81 20.34
C HIS A 32 -1.32 -4.63 19.35
N VAL A 33 -2.08 -4.75 18.29
CA VAL A 33 -2.27 -3.65 17.32
C VAL A 33 -2.81 -2.37 17.98
N VAL A 34 -3.78 -2.49 18.89
CA VAL A 34 -4.31 -1.35 19.64
C VAL A 34 -3.22 -0.69 20.51
N ASP A 35 -2.36 -1.48 21.12
CA ASP A 35 -1.27 -0.95 21.96
C ASP A 35 -0.21 -0.24 21.10
N LEU A 36 0.19 -0.79 19.94
CA LEU A 36 1.08 -0.14 18.98
C LEU A 36 0.52 1.19 18.48
N LEU A 37 -0.76 1.22 18.15
CA LEU A 37 -1.44 2.45 17.70
C LEU A 37 -1.48 3.52 18.80
N ARG A 38 -1.75 3.14 20.04
CA ARG A 38 -1.75 4.07 21.19
C ARG A 38 -0.36 4.63 21.44
N GLU A 39 0.65 3.78 21.39
CA GLU A 39 2.04 4.20 21.55
C GLU A 39 2.44 5.19 20.46
N SER A 40 2.12 4.89 19.20
CA SER A 40 2.38 5.79 18.08
C SER A 40 1.71 7.15 18.26
N VAL A 41 0.43 7.18 18.63
CA VAL A 41 -0.30 8.44 18.89
C VAL A 41 0.27 9.17 20.09
N ALA A 42 0.58 8.49 21.19
CA ALA A 42 1.07 9.11 22.43
C ALA A 42 2.47 9.70 22.26
N THR A 43 3.31 9.06 21.44
CA THR A 43 4.70 9.50 21.22
C THR A 43 4.84 10.45 20.02
N GLY A 44 3.84 10.52 19.13
CA GLY A 44 3.92 11.21 17.85
C GLY A 44 4.96 10.59 16.91
N ASN A 45 5.29 9.29 17.09
CA ASN A 45 6.24 8.59 16.23
C ASN A 45 5.74 8.58 14.78
N PRO A 46 6.46 9.19 13.82
CA PRO A 46 6.03 9.27 12.43
C PRO A 46 6.08 7.92 11.69
N CYS A 47 6.67 6.88 12.29
CA CYS A 47 6.80 5.54 11.73
C CYS A 47 5.95 4.56 12.52
N LEU A 48 5.02 3.89 11.82
CA LEU A 48 4.20 2.82 12.39
C LEU A 48 4.44 1.52 11.63
N ASP A 49 4.90 0.50 12.36
CA ASP A 49 5.07 -0.85 11.84
C ASP A 49 3.98 -1.77 12.41
N LEU A 50 3.15 -2.26 11.51
CA LEU A 50 2.08 -3.23 11.78
C LEU A 50 2.26 -4.48 10.90
N SER A 51 3.49 -4.81 10.51
CA SER A 51 3.77 -6.02 9.73
C SER A 51 3.49 -7.29 10.54
N TYR A 52 3.01 -8.34 9.86
CA TYR A 52 2.71 -9.66 10.46
C TYR A 52 1.59 -9.69 11.51
N GLU A 53 0.73 -8.68 11.57
CA GLU A 53 -0.34 -8.59 12.57
C GLU A 53 -1.66 -9.29 12.15
N ARG A 54 -1.71 -9.89 10.95
CA ARG A 54 -2.92 -10.53 10.40
C ARG A 54 -4.15 -9.63 10.42
N LEU A 55 -3.94 -8.36 10.10
CA LEU A 55 -4.99 -7.32 10.15
C LEU A 55 -6.18 -7.65 9.25
N GLY A 56 -5.93 -8.26 8.10
CA GLY A 56 -6.93 -8.39 7.06
C GLY A 56 -7.59 -7.06 6.68
N ASN A 57 -8.58 -7.09 5.83
CA ASN A 57 -9.30 -5.87 5.44
C ASN A 57 -10.04 -5.21 6.62
N THR A 58 -10.45 -5.98 7.63
CA THR A 58 -11.12 -5.47 8.82
C THR A 58 -10.19 -4.59 9.66
N GLY A 59 -8.93 -4.98 9.81
CA GLY A 59 -7.93 -4.17 10.53
C GLY A 59 -7.66 -2.84 9.84
N VAL A 60 -7.60 -2.84 8.50
CA VAL A 60 -7.45 -1.57 7.74
C VAL A 60 -8.69 -0.68 7.89
N LEU A 61 -9.89 -1.26 7.91
CA LEU A 61 -11.12 -0.48 8.17
C LEU A 61 -11.09 0.15 9.56
N PHE A 62 -10.50 -0.52 10.53
CA PHE A 62 -10.26 0.02 11.87
C PHE A 62 -9.27 1.20 11.82
N LEU A 63 -8.12 1.04 11.17
CA LEU A 63 -7.14 2.12 10.97
C LEU A 63 -7.77 3.35 10.32
N ALA A 64 -8.55 3.17 9.26
CA ALA A 64 -9.18 4.26 8.52
C ALA A 64 -10.18 5.09 9.34
N ARG A 65 -10.69 4.54 10.44
CA ARG A 65 -11.60 5.25 11.37
C ARG A 65 -10.87 6.05 12.44
N MET A 66 -9.57 5.83 12.62
CA MET A 66 -8.77 6.60 13.56
C MET A 66 -8.48 7.99 13.00
N LYS A 67 -8.75 9.02 13.80
CA LYS A 67 -8.53 10.42 13.39
C LYS A 67 -7.11 10.92 13.68
N ASP A 68 -6.40 10.25 14.58
CA ASP A 68 -5.16 10.76 15.16
C ASP A 68 -3.89 10.18 14.51
N LEU A 69 -3.98 9.72 13.25
CA LEU A 69 -2.84 9.17 12.51
C LEU A 69 -2.17 10.18 11.56
N SER A 70 -2.56 11.45 11.62
CA SER A 70 -2.04 12.50 10.72
C SER A 70 -0.55 12.83 10.91
N HIS A 71 0.04 12.38 12.03
CA HIS A 71 1.47 12.49 12.30
C HIS A 71 2.31 11.46 11.53
N LEU A 72 1.68 10.41 10.97
CA LEU A 72 2.39 9.34 10.28
C LEU A 72 2.94 9.82 8.94
N THR A 73 4.22 9.53 8.73
CA THR A 73 4.90 9.67 7.44
C THR A 73 5.31 8.32 6.85
N GLN A 74 5.38 7.28 7.65
CA GLN A 74 5.68 5.92 7.22
C GLN A 74 4.73 4.91 7.85
N LEU A 75 4.16 4.02 7.02
CA LEU A 75 3.29 2.93 7.45
C LEU A 75 3.74 1.62 6.79
N ASN A 76 4.00 0.60 7.61
CA ASN A 76 4.29 -0.75 7.16
C ASN A 76 3.11 -1.67 7.50
N LEU A 77 2.50 -2.24 6.46
CA LEU A 77 1.39 -3.20 6.53
C LEU A 77 1.74 -4.53 5.83
N SER A 78 3.03 -4.88 5.75
CA SER A 78 3.47 -6.13 5.11
C SER A 78 2.92 -7.37 5.83
N TRP A 79 2.64 -8.44 5.06
CA TRP A 79 2.22 -9.73 5.62
C TRP A 79 0.93 -9.66 6.45
N ASN A 80 -0.10 -9.01 5.93
CA ASN A 80 -1.35 -8.77 6.65
C ASN A 80 -2.60 -9.33 5.98
N GLU A 81 -2.46 -10.16 4.96
CA GLU A 81 -3.60 -10.78 4.27
C GLU A 81 -4.57 -9.72 3.67
N LEU A 82 -4.02 -8.57 3.25
CA LEU A 82 -4.80 -7.49 2.66
C LEU A 82 -5.15 -7.81 1.20
N THR A 83 -6.37 -7.52 0.82
CA THR A 83 -6.83 -7.58 -0.57
C THR A 83 -7.13 -6.18 -1.12
N SER A 84 -7.54 -6.09 -2.39
CA SER A 84 -8.00 -4.83 -3.01
C SER A 84 -9.00 -4.06 -2.13
N LYS A 85 -9.92 -4.77 -1.46
CA LYS A 85 -10.94 -4.15 -0.59
C LYS A 85 -10.35 -3.39 0.60
N GLY A 86 -9.28 -3.90 1.21
CA GLY A 86 -8.57 -3.19 2.27
C GLY A 86 -7.86 -1.95 1.73
N ILE A 87 -7.29 -2.06 0.54
CA ILE A 87 -6.57 -0.95 -0.10
C ILE A 87 -7.51 0.16 -0.56
N GLU A 88 -8.71 -0.15 -1.06
CA GLU A 88 -9.74 0.84 -1.37
C GLU A 88 -10.08 1.71 -0.14
N VAL A 89 -10.18 1.10 1.03
CA VAL A 89 -10.43 1.82 2.30
C VAL A 89 -9.21 2.66 2.69
N LEU A 90 -8.00 2.09 2.59
CA LEU A 90 -6.76 2.80 2.93
C LEU A 90 -6.55 4.03 2.04
N ALA A 91 -6.80 3.89 0.75
CA ALA A 91 -6.63 4.94 -0.25
C ALA A 91 -7.54 6.16 -0.02
N GLN A 92 -8.61 6.01 0.76
CA GLN A 92 -9.54 7.07 1.13
C GLN A 92 -9.35 7.59 2.56
N CYS A 93 -8.37 7.05 3.29
CA CYS A 93 -8.14 7.37 4.70
C CYS A 93 -7.50 8.75 4.88
N GLY A 94 -8.30 9.79 5.10
CA GLY A 94 -7.84 11.19 5.20
C GLY A 94 -6.77 11.43 6.27
N SER A 95 -6.73 10.65 7.35
CA SER A 95 -5.69 10.77 8.38
C SER A 95 -4.30 10.31 7.90
N LEU A 96 -4.19 9.67 6.72
CA LEU A 96 -2.92 9.25 6.12
C LEU A 96 -2.43 10.18 5.00
N ALA A 97 -3.00 11.38 4.87
CA ALA A 97 -2.65 12.32 3.80
C ALA A 97 -1.18 12.80 3.84
N GLY A 98 -0.52 12.72 5.00
CA GLY A 98 0.89 13.05 5.18
C GLY A 98 1.88 11.91 4.86
N LEU A 99 1.38 10.74 4.43
CA LEU A 99 2.20 9.56 4.26
C LEU A 99 3.19 9.70 3.09
N ASN A 100 4.48 9.50 3.38
CA ASN A 100 5.55 9.53 2.40
C ASN A 100 5.98 8.12 1.96
N THR A 101 5.90 7.15 2.88
CA THR A 101 6.32 5.76 2.67
C THR A 101 5.21 4.81 3.06
N LEU A 102 4.79 3.98 2.12
CA LEU A 102 3.81 2.91 2.33
C LEU A 102 4.42 1.58 1.90
N ILE A 103 4.46 0.61 2.83
CA ILE A 103 4.98 -0.73 2.60
C ILE A 103 3.84 -1.73 2.74
N LEU A 104 3.55 -2.44 1.67
CA LEU A 104 2.42 -3.37 1.53
C LEU A 104 2.86 -4.78 1.09
N ASP A 105 4.12 -5.13 1.33
CA ASP A 105 4.71 -6.37 0.81
C ASP A 105 3.98 -7.62 1.29
N ALA A 106 3.97 -8.64 0.45
CA ALA A 106 3.40 -9.96 0.77
C ALA A 106 1.95 -9.90 1.30
N ASN A 107 1.11 -9.27 0.52
CA ASN A 107 -0.33 -9.26 0.65
C ASN A 107 -0.99 -9.87 -0.61
N GLU A 108 -2.30 -9.74 -0.78
CA GLU A 108 -3.08 -10.29 -1.90
C GLU A 108 -3.84 -9.17 -2.64
N ILE A 109 -3.15 -8.07 -2.94
CA ILE A 109 -3.81 -6.81 -3.32
C ILE A 109 -4.34 -6.85 -4.77
N GLY A 110 -3.56 -7.37 -5.73
CA GLY A 110 -3.95 -7.41 -7.14
C GLY A 110 -4.12 -6.06 -7.82
N ASP A 111 -4.64 -6.07 -9.04
CA ASP A 111 -4.74 -4.88 -9.90
C ASP A 111 -5.77 -3.85 -9.41
N GLU A 112 -6.92 -4.30 -8.89
CA GLU A 112 -7.96 -3.40 -8.40
C GLU A 112 -7.44 -2.53 -7.24
N GLY A 113 -6.60 -3.10 -6.35
CA GLY A 113 -5.98 -2.33 -5.28
C GLY A 113 -5.02 -1.27 -5.82
N MET A 114 -4.32 -1.56 -6.91
CA MET A 114 -3.44 -0.59 -7.57
C MET A 114 -4.21 0.55 -8.21
N HIS A 115 -5.35 0.28 -8.83
CA HIS A 115 -6.25 1.33 -9.32
C HIS A 115 -6.70 2.25 -8.18
N ALA A 116 -7.08 1.69 -7.02
CA ALA A 116 -7.48 2.48 -5.87
C ALA A 116 -6.35 3.40 -5.35
N ILE A 117 -5.10 2.91 -5.28
CA ILE A 117 -3.94 3.73 -4.91
C ILE A 117 -3.68 4.82 -5.97
N ALA A 118 -3.72 4.46 -7.25
CA ALA A 118 -3.44 5.38 -8.35
C ALA A 118 -4.46 6.54 -8.44
N GLU A 119 -5.70 6.29 -8.09
CA GLU A 119 -6.79 7.28 -8.07
C GLU A 119 -6.87 8.06 -6.75
N SER A 120 -6.12 7.65 -5.72
CA SER A 120 -6.16 8.26 -4.40
C SER A 120 -5.64 9.69 -4.40
N LYS A 121 -6.47 10.62 -4.00
CA LYS A 121 -6.07 12.00 -3.71
C LYS A 121 -5.43 12.14 -2.32
N THR A 122 -5.73 11.21 -1.43
CA THR A 122 -5.20 11.18 -0.07
C THR A 122 -3.73 10.80 -0.05
N LEU A 123 -3.31 9.81 -0.86
CA LEU A 123 -1.95 9.30 -0.88
C LEU A 123 -1.02 10.10 -1.81
N SER A 124 -1.35 11.34 -2.15
CA SER A 124 -0.62 12.18 -3.10
C SER A 124 0.79 12.60 -2.64
N CYS A 125 1.09 12.48 -1.34
CA CYS A 125 2.41 12.76 -0.78
C CYS A 125 3.38 11.56 -0.85
N LEU A 126 2.95 10.39 -1.37
CA LEU A 126 3.79 9.20 -1.42
C LEU A 126 5.04 9.44 -2.28
N LYS A 127 6.19 9.09 -1.69
CA LYS A 127 7.51 9.09 -2.33
C LYS A 127 8.05 7.69 -2.52
N THR A 128 7.68 6.76 -1.63
CA THR A 128 8.09 5.36 -1.67
C THR A 128 6.87 4.46 -1.50
N LEU A 129 6.68 3.55 -2.45
CA LEU A 129 5.66 2.53 -2.42
C LEU A 129 6.29 1.16 -2.66
N SER A 130 6.20 0.26 -1.67
CA SER A 130 6.66 -1.12 -1.77
C SER A 130 5.48 -2.07 -1.85
N LEU A 131 5.49 -2.94 -2.85
CA LEU A 131 4.40 -3.84 -3.23
C LEU A 131 4.93 -5.23 -3.61
N THR A 132 6.08 -5.61 -3.07
CA THR A 132 6.67 -6.92 -3.33
C THR A 132 5.67 -8.04 -3.04
N LYS A 133 5.51 -8.99 -3.96
CA LYS A 133 4.67 -10.20 -3.78
C LYS A 133 3.19 -9.87 -3.49
N ASN A 134 2.49 -9.26 -4.48
CA ASN A 134 1.09 -8.82 -4.34
C ASN A 134 0.16 -9.25 -5.48
N GLN A 135 0.57 -10.14 -6.36
CA GLN A 135 -0.22 -10.63 -7.50
C GLN A 135 -0.63 -9.51 -8.48
N ILE A 136 0.18 -8.45 -8.60
CA ILE A 136 -0.08 -7.29 -9.46
C ILE A 136 0.30 -7.66 -10.88
N GLY A 137 -0.62 -7.46 -11.80
CA GLY A 137 -0.44 -7.65 -13.24
C GLY A 137 -0.13 -6.33 -13.98
N ASP A 138 -0.29 -6.42 -15.29
CA ASP A 138 -0.01 -5.31 -16.20
C ASP A 138 -0.94 -4.12 -15.97
N SER A 139 -2.22 -4.38 -15.73
CA SER A 139 -3.23 -3.34 -15.50
C SER A 139 -2.93 -2.50 -14.26
N GLY A 140 -2.60 -3.17 -13.13
CA GLY A 140 -2.27 -2.50 -11.88
C GLY A 140 -0.96 -1.73 -11.95
N ALA A 141 0.08 -2.30 -12.56
CA ALA A 141 1.35 -1.60 -12.76
C ALA A 141 1.16 -0.34 -13.62
N LEU A 142 0.40 -0.44 -14.73
CA LEU A 142 0.08 0.71 -15.58
C LEU A 142 -0.73 1.79 -14.85
N ALA A 143 -1.67 1.40 -14.01
CA ALA A 143 -2.46 2.37 -13.25
C ALA A 143 -1.56 3.24 -12.34
N LEU A 144 -0.63 2.61 -11.61
CA LEU A 144 0.34 3.34 -10.78
C LEU A 144 1.22 4.27 -11.62
N ILE A 145 1.77 3.74 -12.70
CA ILE A 145 2.69 4.45 -13.59
C ILE A 145 2.02 5.67 -14.25
N LYS A 146 0.74 5.57 -14.62
CA LYS A 146 -0.04 6.64 -15.25
C LYS A 146 -0.70 7.60 -14.26
N SER A 147 -0.55 7.37 -12.97
CA SER A 147 -1.27 8.14 -11.97
C SER A 147 -0.81 9.61 -11.92
N ALA A 148 -1.73 10.52 -12.16
CA ALA A 148 -1.51 11.95 -11.96
C ALA A 148 -1.47 12.32 -10.45
N ASN A 149 -2.06 11.49 -9.58
CA ASN A 149 -2.11 11.75 -8.14
C ASN A 149 -0.80 11.38 -7.43
N LEU A 150 -0.02 10.42 -7.96
CA LEU A 150 1.25 9.97 -7.39
C LEU A 150 2.45 10.77 -7.93
N SER A 151 2.28 12.06 -8.17
CA SER A 151 3.29 12.93 -8.81
C SER A 151 4.60 13.07 -8.03
N GLN A 152 4.65 12.69 -6.77
CA GLN A 152 5.86 12.69 -5.93
C GLN A 152 6.53 11.32 -5.81
N LEU A 153 5.95 10.25 -6.41
CA LEU A 153 6.47 8.90 -6.26
C LEU A 153 7.84 8.78 -6.95
N SER A 154 8.86 8.54 -6.15
CA SER A 154 10.26 8.44 -6.62
C SER A 154 10.79 7.01 -6.59
N THR A 155 10.20 6.13 -5.77
CA THR A 155 10.60 4.74 -5.60
C THR A 155 9.38 3.84 -5.64
N LEU A 156 9.36 2.90 -6.59
CA LEU A 156 8.32 1.89 -6.73
C LEU A 156 8.96 0.50 -6.76
N ASP A 157 8.57 -0.36 -5.84
CA ASP A 157 8.97 -1.76 -5.81
C ASP A 157 7.79 -2.67 -6.16
N LEU A 158 7.94 -3.40 -7.26
CA LEU A 158 6.98 -4.37 -7.77
C LEU A 158 7.62 -5.78 -7.90
N GLU A 159 8.67 -6.08 -7.12
CA GLU A 159 9.31 -7.40 -7.18
C GLU A 159 8.31 -8.53 -6.88
N LEU A 160 8.50 -9.70 -7.50
CA LEU A 160 7.66 -10.90 -7.26
C LEU A 160 6.16 -10.65 -7.54
N ASN A 161 5.86 -10.01 -8.65
CA ASN A 161 4.49 -9.81 -9.14
C ASN A 161 4.25 -10.52 -10.48
N GLN A 162 3.27 -10.13 -11.26
CA GLN A 162 2.89 -10.77 -12.52
C GLN A 162 2.94 -9.80 -13.71
N VAL A 163 3.75 -8.73 -13.60
CA VAL A 163 3.91 -7.72 -14.65
C VAL A 163 4.59 -8.33 -15.88
N GLY A 164 4.07 -8.04 -17.07
CA GLY A 164 4.56 -8.56 -18.34
C GLY A 164 3.83 -9.82 -18.84
N LYS A 165 2.91 -10.38 -18.04
CA LYS A 165 2.15 -11.60 -18.38
C LYS A 165 1.26 -11.41 -19.62
N GLU A 166 0.65 -10.24 -19.79
CA GLU A 166 -0.28 -9.94 -20.88
C GLU A 166 0.36 -9.15 -22.02
N ARG A 167 1.71 -9.13 -22.10
CA ARG A 167 2.49 -8.30 -23.01
C ARG A 167 2.10 -6.84 -22.94
N LEU A 168 2.63 -6.13 -21.98
CA LEU A 168 2.57 -4.68 -21.88
C LEU A 168 3.17 -4.01 -23.13
N THR A 169 2.42 -4.01 -24.23
CA THR A 169 2.89 -3.53 -25.54
C THR A 169 3.09 -2.02 -25.60
N LYS A 170 2.62 -1.28 -24.58
CA LYS A 170 2.83 0.17 -24.52
C LYS A 170 3.07 0.60 -23.07
N PHE A 171 4.32 0.75 -22.71
CA PHE A 171 4.66 1.57 -21.57
C PHE A 171 4.26 3.02 -21.91
N PRO A 172 3.70 3.79 -20.98
CA PRO A 172 3.31 5.18 -21.29
C PRO A 172 4.52 5.98 -21.74
N ASP A 173 4.29 6.87 -22.72
CA ASP A 173 5.27 7.87 -23.11
C ASP A 173 5.74 8.57 -21.84
N GLY A 174 7.05 8.80 -21.70
CA GLY A 174 7.77 9.17 -20.48
C GLY A 174 7.28 10.36 -19.65
N THR A 175 6.04 10.80 -19.84
CA THR A 175 5.40 11.89 -19.09
C THR A 175 4.70 11.44 -17.81
N ALA A 176 4.33 10.17 -17.72
CA ALA A 176 3.48 9.70 -16.62
C ALA A 176 4.22 9.47 -15.30
N ILE A 177 5.54 9.23 -15.33
CA ILE A 177 6.36 8.97 -14.14
C ILE A 177 7.58 9.89 -14.07
N ALA A 178 7.41 11.16 -14.35
CA ALA A 178 8.54 12.10 -14.37
C ALA A 178 9.32 12.15 -13.03
N SER A 179 8.67 11.80 -11.92
CA SER A 179 9.27 11.74 -10.58
C SER A 179 9.95 10.41 -10.26
N LEU A 180 9.61 9.31 -10.98
CA LEU A 180 10.10 7.97 -10.63
C LEU A 180 11.56 7.82 -11.01
N SER A 181 12.41 7.64 -10.01
CA SER A 181 13.85 7.44 -10.18
C SER A 181 14.32 6.01 -9.91
N ARG A 182 13.53 5.24 -9.19
CA ARG A 182 13.83 3.84 -8.85
C ARG A 182 12.63 2.95 -9.12
N LEU A 183 12.81 1.94 -9.98
CA LEU A 183 11.81 0.96 -10.33
C LEU A 183 12.39 -0.45 -10.20
N ASN A 184 11.82 -1.25 -9.31
CA ASN A 184 12.14 -2.66 -9.17
C ASN A 184 11.03 -3.52 -9.77
N LEU A 185 11.36 -4.25 -10.83
CA LEU A 185 10.50 -5.20 -11.54
C LEU A 185 11.08 -6.61 -11.52
N ARG A 186 12.01 -6.88 -10.61
CA ARG A 186 12.65 -8.19 -10.49
C ARG A 186 11.61 -9.28 -10.23
N ARG A 187 11.85 -10.48 -10.78
CA ARG A 187 10.97 -11.64 -10.61
C ARG A 187 9.51 -11.36 -11.01
N ASN A 188 9.35 -10.83 -12.21
CA ASN A 188 8.08 -10.67 -12.91
C ASN A 188 8.04 -11.57 -14.15
N GLN A 189 7.26 -11.24 -15.16
CA GLN A 189 7.10 -12.05 -16.39
C GLN A 189 7.36 -11.22 -17.66
N ILE A 190 8.34 -10.31 -17.60
CA ILE A 190 8.63 -9.36 -18.66
C ILE A 190 9.57 -10.02 -19.69
N GLY A 191 9.04 -10.33 -20.86
CA GLY A 191 9.83 -10.92 -21.95
C GLY A 191 10.72 -9.90 -22.67
N ASP A 192 11.71 -10.41 -23.40
CA ASP A 192 12.70 -9.59 -24.13
C ASP A 192 12.04 -8.62 -25.11
N ASP A 193 11.02 -9.05 -25.86
CA ASP A 193 10.29 -8.19 -26.81
C ASP A 193 9.67 -6.99 -26.11
N THR A 194 9.08 -7.19 -24.94
CA THR A 194 8.48 -6.13 -24.13
C THR A 194 9.52 -5.11 -23.67
N ILE A 195 10.71 -5.60 -23.25
CA ILE A 195 11.82 -4.73 -22.84
C ILE A 195 12.32 -3.90 -24.03
N LEU A 196 12.45 -4.51 -25.21
CA LEU A 196 12.88 -3.83 -26.43
C LEU A 196 11.89 -2.71 -26.82
N ASP A 197 10.59 -2.98 -26.77
CA ASP A 197 9.55 -1.98 -27.04
C ASP A 197 9.62 -0.80 -26.05
N TRP A 198 9.82 -1.08 -24.77
CA TRP A 198 9.94 -0.05 -23.74
C TRP A 198 11.20 0.81 -23.91
N LEU A 199 12.32 0.22 -24.30
CA LEU A 199 13.55 0.97 -24.58
C LEU A 199 13.39 1.89 -25.80
N GLN A 200 12.67 1.45 -26.84
CA GLN A 200 12.42 2.24 -28.03
C GLN A 200 11.51 3.47 -27.77
N THR A 201 10.58 3.36 -26.83
CA THR A 201 9.67 4.46 -26.46
C THR A 201 10.32 5.50 -25.55
N GLY A 202 11.53 5.25 -25.05
CA GLY A 202 12.16 6.13 -24.05
C GLY A 202 11.47 6.11 -22.68
N ALA A 203 10.64 5.11 -22.42
CA ALA A 203 9.82 4.98 -21.22
C ALA A 203 10.64 5.04 -19.92
N PHE A 204 11.89 4.63 -19.95
CA PHE A 204 12.76 4.62 -18.75
C PHE A 204 13.65 5.86 -18.62
N ALA A 205 13.49 6.87 -19.46
CA ALA A 205 14.36 8.06 -19.43
C ALA A 205 14.49 8.72 -18.04
N PRO A 206 13.45 8.84 -17.20
CA PRO A 206 13.57 9.40 -15.86
C PRO A 206 14.18 8.43 -14.83
N ILE A 207 14.23 7.11 -15.13
CA ILE A 207 14.61 6.09 -14.16
C ILE A 207 16.13 5.95 -14.07
N LYS A 208 16.67 6.20 -12.88
CA LYS A 208 18.10 6.09 -12.59
C LYS A 208 18.50 4.66 -12.17
N HIS A 209 17.58 3.94 -11.54
CA HIS A 209 17.80 2.60 -11.04
C HIS A 209 16.66 1.69 -11.47
N LEU A 210 16.92 0.83 -12.46
CA LEU A 210 15.99 -0.16 -12.96
C LEU A 210 16.49 -1.56 -12.63
N ASN A 211 15.67 -2.38 -11.99
CA ASN A 211 15.97 -3.79 -11.77
C ASN A 211 14.98 -4.68 -12.53
N LEU A 212 15.48 -5.42 -13.49
CA LEU A 212 14.73 -6.36 -14.34
C LEU A 212 15.18 -7.82 -14.13
N GLY A 213 15.96 -8.12 -13.10
CA GLY A 213 16.50 -9.44 -12.87
C GLY A 213 15.43 -10.51 -12.69
N TRP A 214 15.68 -11.70 -13.25
CA TRP A 214 14.78 -12.86 -13.12
C TRP A 214 13.38 -12.65 -13.74
N ASN A 215 13.31 -12.01 -14.86
CA ASN A 215 12.13 -11.94 -15.71
C ASN A 215 12.12 -13.00 -16.78
#